data_c0f0c7f65b9167c34cf4011111bad26e
#
_entry.id   c0f0c7f65b9167c34cf4011111bad26e
#
_cell.length_a   1.000
_cell.length_b   1.000
_cell.length_c   1.000
_cell.angle_alpha   90.00
_cell.angle_beta   90.00
_cell.angle_gamma   90.00
#
_symmetry.space_group_name_H-M   'P 1'
#
loop_
_entity.id
_entity.type
_entity.pdbx_description
1 polymer ?
#
loop_
_entity_poly.entity_id
_entity_poly.type
_entity_poly.pdbx_seq_one_letter_code
_entity_poly.pdbx_strand_id
1 'polypeptide(L)'
;MKVLCYGSLNIDITYRVNHIVKEGETISSYSVIKGAGGKGANQSAALAKAGLSVFHSGKLGTDGAFILDKLKSFGVDTSLTIVTDNQSGNAIIQVDDKGQNSIILFSGENKNILKAEVDSVLSNFDAGDWLVIQNEINELEYIINRASEKGINICFNPAPMDEAVFKLPLDKVTLLVVNEIEGAALALTDGDFEEILNTLCQKYPKCKILMTLGDKGSLYYDGSKVYHHSCFKVDSVDTTAAGDTFIGYFLKKLIEKEDAIAALKWASAASAIAVSRKGAMDSVPYYDEVRSFLGESI
;
A
#
# COMPACT_ATOMS: atom_id res chain seq x y z
N MET A 1 10.23 -18.21 2.01
CA MET A 1 10.15 -16.77 2.31
C MET A 1 8.68 -16.40 2.35
N LYS A 2 8.23 -15.86 3.45
CA LYS A 2 6.85 -15.40 3.68
C LYS A 2 6.80 -13.88 3.60
N VAL A 3 5.64 -13.33 3.27
CA VAL A 3 5.39 -11.89 3.31
C VAL A 3 4.25 -11.64 4.28
N LEU A 4 4.49 -10.87 5.33
CA LEU A 4 3.48 -10.35 6.23
C LEU A 4 3.11 -8.94 5.78
N CYS A 5 1.87 -8.70 5.41
CA CYS A 5 1.30 -7.36 5.37
C CYS A 5 0.59 -7.09 6.70
N TYR A 6 1.16 -6.21 7.51
CA TYR A 6 0.56 -5.81 8.78
C TYR A 6 -0.01 -4.42 8.61
N GLY A 7 -1.30 -4.34 8.32
CA GLY A 7 -1.87 -3.08 7.85
C GLY A 7 -3.38 -2.97 8.05
N SER A 8 -3.91 -1.89 7.53
CA SER A 8 -5.31 -1.49 7.69
C SER A 8 -6.28 -2.35 6.89
N LEU A 9 -7.48 -2.46 7.46
CA LEU A 9 -8.67 -3.08 6.88
C LEU A 9 -9.81 -2.08 7.03
N ASN A 10 -10.29 -1.52 5.92
CA ASN A 10 -11.33 -0.50 5.93
C ASN A 10 -12.57 -0.94 5.15
N ILE A 11 -13.72 -0.56 5.67
CA ILE A 11 -14.98 -0.60 4.93
C ILE A 11 -15.10 0.69 4.13
N ASP A 12 -14.96 0.61 2.81
CA ASP A 12 -15.14 1.78 1.94
C ASP A 12 -16.62 1.96 1.62
N ILE A 13 -17.17 3.13 1.93
CA ILE A 13 -18.56 3.51 1.68
C ILE A 13 -18.57 4.68 0.70
N THR A 14 -18.75 4.37 -0.58
CA THR A 14 -18.68 5.37 -1.66
C THR A 14 -20.07 5.86 -2.02
N TYR A 15 -20.30 7.16 -1.84
CA TYR A 15 -21.49 7.90 -2.25
C TYR A 15 -21.23 8.59 -3.58
N ARG A 16 -22.05 8.30 -4.60
CA ARG A 16 -22.06 9.07 -5.84
C ARG A 16 -23.00 10.27 -5.68
N VAL A 17 -22.46 11.46 -5.88
CA VAL A 17 -23.14 12.75 -5.68
C VAL A 17 -22.95 13.65 -6.88
N ASN A 18 -23.83 14.65 -7.07
CA ASN A 18 -23.67 15.64 -8.13
C ASN A 18 -22.50 16.61 -7.86
N HIS A 19 -22.22 16.89 -6.61
CA HIS A 19 -21.05 17.66 -6.14
C HIS A 19 -20.71 17.26 -4.70
N ILE A 20 -19.49 17.54 -4.27
CA ILE A 20 -19.07 17.33 -2.88
C ILE A 20 -19.87 18.25 -1.98
N VAL A 21 -20.51 17.69 -0.91
CA VAL A 21 -21.35 18.43 0.02
C VAL A 21 -20.58 19.57 0.69
N LYS A 22 -21.22 20.75 0.80
CA LYS A 22 -20.66 21.93 1.44
C LYS A 22 -21.19 22.09 2.84
N GLU A 23 -20.54 22.96 3.63
CA GLU A 23 -21.00 23.31 4.97
C GLU A 23 -22.44 23.81 4.95
N GLY A 24 -23.28 23.28 5.85
CA GLY A 24 -24.70 23.66 5.97
C GLY A 24 -25.61 23.09 4.87
N GLU A 25 -25.08 22.30 3.92
CA GLU A 25 -25.84 21.73 2.82
C GLU A 25 -26.32 20.32 3.13
N THR A 26 -27.48 19.95 2.59
CA THR A 26 -27.98 18.56 2.57
C THR A 26 -28.26 18.18 1.12
N ILE A 27 -27.61 17.13 0.63
CA ILE A 27 -27.81 16.60 -0.72
C ILE A 27 -28.23 15.13 -0.69
N SER A 28 -28.82 14.67 -1.78
CA SER A 28 -29.11 13.25 -1.99
C SER A 28 -28.02 12.61 -2.86
N SER A 29 -27.59 11.42 -2.49
CA SER A 29 -26.71 10.61 -3.34
C SER A 29 -27.48 9.86 -4.41
N TYR A 30 -26.87 9.62 -5.56
CA TYR A 30 -27.44 8.77 -6.63
C TYR A 30 -27.34 7.29 -6.28
N SER A 31 -26.28 6.90 -5.61
CA SER A 31 -26.02 5.53 -5.20
C SER A 31 -25.03 5.46 -4.05
N VAL A 32 -25.05 4.35 -3.34
CA VAL A 32 -24.05 3.99 -2.34
C VAL A 32 -23.51 2.61 -2.65
N ILE A 33 -22.17 2.47 -2.56
CA ILE A 33 -21.48 1.20 -2.74
C ILE A 33 -20.64 0.95 -1.50
N LYS A 34 -20.79 -0.25 -0.91
CA LYS A 34 -19.96 -0.73 0.19
C LYS A 34 -18.92 -1.70 -0.37
N GLY A 35 -17.65 -1.43 -0.11
CA GLY A 35 -16.52 -2.21 -0.62
C GLY A 35 -15.49 -2.52 0.46
N ALA A 36 -14.56 -3.40 0.12
CA ALA A 36 -13.39 -3.68 0.91
C ALA A 36 -12.25 -2.76 0.49
N GLY A 37 -11.60 -2.11 1.44
CA GLY A 37 -10.50 -1.17 1.25
C GLY A 37 -9.50 -1.20 2.39
N GLY A 38 -8.71 -0.13 2.48
CA GLY A 38 -7.55 0.01 3.36
C GLY A 38 -6.26 -0.34 2.63
N LYS A 39 -5.22 0.47 2.84
CA LYS A 39 -3.92 0.27 2.16
C LYS A 39 -3.33 -1.10 2.46
N GLY A 40 -3.44 -1.57 3.71
CA GLY A 40 -2.99 -2.90 4.10
C GLY A 40 -3.69 -4.00 3.31
N ALA A 41 -5.01 -3.94 3.17
CA ALA A 41 -5.77 -4.90 2.39
C ALA A 41 -5.42 -4.83 0.90
N ASN A 42 -5.32 -3.63 0.32
CA ASN A 42 -4.96 -3.43 -1.08
C ASN A 42 -3.58 -4.00 -1.40
N GLN A 43 -2.57 -3.70 -0.57
CA GLN A 43 -1.21 -4.20 -0.75
C GLN A 43 -1.13 -5.72 -0.55
N SER A 44 -1.89 -6.29 0.41
CA SER A 44 -1.98 -7.75 0.55
C SER A 44 -2.55 -8.42 -0.71
N ALA A 45 -3.62 -7.86 -1.27
CA ALA A 45 -4.20 -8.35 -2.51
C ALA A 45 -3.21 -8.26 -3.68
N ALA A 46 -2.49 -7.13 -3.79
CA ALA A 46 -1.50 -6.92 -4.83
C ALA A 46 -0.33 -7.92 -4.74
N LEU A 47 0.20 -8.12 -3.54
CA LEU A 47 1.27 -9.09 -3.28
C LEU A 47 0.83 -10.53 -3.61
N ALA A 48 -0.38 -10.93 -3.22
CA ALA A 48 -0.89 -12.27 -3.47
C ALA A 48 -1.17 -12.51 -4.97
N LYS A 49 -1.80 -11.55 -5.65
CA LYS A 49 -2.05 -11.62 -7.11
C LYS A 49 -0.75 -11.57 -7.92
N ALA A 50 0.31 -10.97 -7.39
CA ALA A 50 1.66 -11.05 -7.94
C ALA A 50 2.33 -12.43 -7.71
N GLY A 51 1.68 -13.36 -6.98
CA GLY A 51 2.15 -14.72 -6.77
C GLY A 51 3.09 -14.91 -5.57
N LEU A 52 3.00 -14.07 -4.54
CA LEU A 52 3.71 -14.25 -3.27
C LEU A 52 2.87 -15.03 -2.26
N SER A 53 3.53 -15.71 -1.31
CA SER A 53 2.90 -16.31 -0.13
C SER A 53 2.67 -15.20 0.91
N VAL A 54 1.43 -14.71 0.99
CA VAL A 54 1.06 -13.52 1.77
C VAL A 54 0.21 -13.89 2.96
N PHE A 55 0.62 -13.40 4.13
CA PHE A 55 -0.17 -13.35 5.35
C PHE A 55 -0.62 -11.91 5.59
N HIS A 56 -1.90 -11.72 5.88
CA HIS A 56 -2.38 -10.43 6.36
C HIS A 56 -2.61 -10.47 7.86
N SER A 57 -2.10 -9.47 8.55
CA SER A 57 -2.45 -9.18 9.94
C SER A 57 -2.93 -7.75 10.07
N GLY A 58 -3.83 -7.56 11.00
CA GLY A 58 -4.47 -6.30 11.31
C GLY A 58 -5.62 -6.58 12.29
N LYS A 59 -6.47 -5.58 12.49
CA LYS A 59 -7.58 -5.71 13.41
C LYS A 59 -8.82 -5.05 12.82
N LEU A 60 -9.96 -5.74 12.92
CA LEU A 60 -11.24 -5.24 12.42
C LEU A 60 -12.39 -5.73 13.28
N GLY A 61 -13.54 -5.12 13.13
CA GLY A 61 -14.79 -5.57 13.72
C GLY A 61 -15.47 -6.66 12.92
N THR A 62 -16.48 -7.31 13.52
CA THR A 62 -17.32 -8.30 12.84
C THR A 62 -18.07 -7.72 11.65
N ASP A 63 -18.34 -6.40 11.64
CA ASP A 63 -18.96 -5.66 10.53
C ASP A 63 -18.10 -5.61 9.25
N GLY A 64 -16.79 -5.80 9.39
CA GLY A 64 -15.80 -5.85 8.32
C GLY A 64 -15.39 -7.26 7.86
N ALA A 65 -15.95 -8.34 8.43
CA ALA A 65 -15.50 -9.72 8.16
C ALA A 65 -15.48 -10.10 6.67
N PHE A 66 -16.34 -9.50 5.84
CA PHE A 66 -16.38 -9.71 4.39
C PHE A 66 -15.06 -9.31 3.69
N ILE A 67 -14.25 -8.42 4.30
CA ILE A 67 -12.93 -8.03 3.79
C ILE A 67 -11.98 -9.22 3.84
N LEU A 68 -12.05 -10.02 4.92
CA LEU A 68 -11.22 -11.22 5.05
C LEU A 68 -11.57 -12.27 4.00
N ASP A 69 -12.86 -12.47 3.73
CA ASP A 69 -13.32 -13.40 2.69
C ASP A 69 -12.85 -12.93 1.31
N LYS A 70 -12.87 -11.62 1.06
CA LYS A 70 -12.33 -11.03 -0.15
C LYS A 70 -10.82 -11.29 -0.28
N LEU A 71 -10.04 -11.06 0.76
CA LEU A 71 -8.59 -11.32 0.78
C LEU A 71 -8.28 -12.81 0.57
N LYS A 72 -9.00 -13.72 1.24
CA LYS A 72 -8.88 -15.17 1.02
C LYS A 72 -9.14 -15.56 -0.43
N SER A 73 -10.11 -14.93 -1.11
CA SER A 73 -10.40 -15.19 -2.52
C SER A 73 -9.25 -14.85 -3.46
N PHE A 74 -8.32 -14.00 -3.03
CA PHE A 74 -7.09 -13.64 -3.74
C PHE A 74 -5.88 -14.48 -3.32
N GLY A 75 -6.07 -15.44 -2.39
CA GLY A 75 -4.98 -16.30 -1.90
C GLY A 75 -4.21 -15.75 -0.71
N VAL A 76 -4.72 -14.71 -0.03
CA VAL A 76 -4.11 -14.18 1.20
C VAL A 76 -4.49 -15.05 2.39
N ASP A 77 -3.52 -15.46 3.20
CA ASP A 77 -3.77 -16.07 4.51
C ASP A 77 -4.12 -15.00 5.53
N THR A 78 -5.34 -15.05 6.04
CA THR A 78 -5.87 -14.10 7.04
C THR A 78 -5.94 -14.66 8.45
N SER A 79 -5.30 -15.80 8.71
CA SER A 79 -5.34 -16.50 10.03
C SER A 79 -4.73 -15.69 11.18
N LEU A 80 -3.88 -14.70 10.84
CA LEU A 80 -3.26 -13.79 11.81
C LEU A 80 -4.03 -12.50 12.04
N THR A 81 -5.19 -12.32 11.41
CA THR A 81 -6.02 -11.12 11.59
C THR A 81 -6.96 -11.30 12.79
N ILE A 82 -7.10 -10.26 13.60
CA ILE A 82 -7.92 -10.26 14.80
C ILE A 82 -9.29 -9.66 14.49
N VAL A 83 -10.35 -10.38 14.84
CA VAL A 83 -11.74 -9.92 14.69
C VAL A 83 -12.32 -9.66 16.09
N THR A 84 -12.93 -8.48 16.27
CA THR A 84 -13.53 -8.03 17.54
C THR A 84 -15.00 -7.69 17.38
N ASP A 85 -15.68 -7.38 18.48
CA ASP A 85 -17.07 -6.86 18.45
C ASP A 85 -17.15 -5.33 18.26
N ASN A 86 -16.00 -4.65 18.18
CA ASN A 86 -15.94 -3.22 17.93
C ASN A 86 -16.12 -2.89 16.44
N GLN A 87 -16.14 -1.59 16.10
CA GLN A 87 -16.29 -1.14 14.73
C GLN A 87 -14.97 -1.23 13.95
N SER A 88 -15.05 -1.75 12.73
CA SER A 88 -13.97 -1.70 11.75
C SER A 88 -13.60 -0.26 11.38
N GLY A 89 -12.37 -0.07 10.92
CA GLY A 89 -12.01 1.13 10.18
C GLY A 89 -12.92 1.31 8.97
N ASN A 90 -13.26 2.55 8.64
CA ASN A 90 -14.06 2.82 7.44
C ASN A 90 -13.66 4.14 6.79
N ALA A 91 -13.94 4.23 5.48
CA ALA A 91 -13.81 5.43 4.68
C ALA A 91 -15.18 5.81 4.11
N ILE A 92 -15.66 7.01 4.44
CA ILE A 92 -16.81 7.62 3.76
C ILE A 92 -16.26 8.44 2.60
N ILE A 93 -16.59 8.02 1.38
CA ILE A 93 -16.05 8.58 0.15
C ILE A 93 -17.18 9.22 -0.63
N GLN A 94 -17.09 10.51 -0.91
CA GLN A 94 -17.95 11.20 -1.86
C GLN A 94 -17.22 11.25 -3.20
N VAL A 95 -17.91 10.93 -4.28
CA VAL A 95 -17.37 11.06 -5.65
C VAL A 95 -18.38 11.81 -6.49
N ASP A 96 -18.00 12.97 -7.02
CA ASP A 96 -18.85 13.82 -7.83
C ASP A 96 -18.88 13.45 -9.32
N ASP A 97 -19.72 14.16 -10.10
CA ASP A 97 -19.88 13.94 -11.54
C ASP A 97 -18.60 14.24 -12.35
N LYS A 98 -17.65 14.98 -11.76
CA LYS A 98 -16.33 15.27 -12.37
C LYS A 98 -15.27 14.25 -11.98
N GLY A 99 -15.62 13.26 -11.14
CA GLY A 99 -14.68 12.28 -10.61
C GLY A 99 -13.81 12.81 -9.46
N GLN A 100 -14.09 13.99 -8.93
CA GLN A 100 -13.41 14.52 -7.73
C GLN A 100 -13.92 13.76 -6.51
N ASN A 101 -13.05 13.54 -5.52
CA ASN A 101 -13.42 12.86 -4.30
C ASN A 101 -13.15 13.68 -3.04
N SER A 102 -13.86 13.33 -1.98
CA SER A 102 -13.61 13.78 -0.60
C SER A 102 -13.78 12.58 0.32
N ILE A 103 -12.82 12.37 1.22
CA ILE A 103 -12.75 11.17 2.04
C ILE A 103 -12.69 11.55 3.51
N ILE A 104 -13.55 10.92 4.32
CA ILE A 104 -13.51 10.98 5.78
C ILE A 104 -13.11 9.59 6.25
N LEU A 105 -12.03 9.48 7.03
CA LEU A 105 -11.55 8.23 7.60
C LEU A 105 -11.94 8.12 9.09
N PHE A 106 -12.48 6.97 9.45
CA PHE A 106 -12.58 6.52 10.83
C PHE A 106 -11.66 5.32 11.02
N SER A 107 -10.69 5.42 11.91
CA SER A 107 -9.66 4.39 12.07
C SER A 107 -10.17 3.07 12.67
N GLY A 108 -11.19 3.13 13.56
CA GLY A 108 -11.74 1.94 14.23
C GLY A 108 -10.66 1.07 14.84
N GLU A 109 -10.79 -0.23 14.65
CA GLU A 109 -9.84 -1.23 15.19
C GLU A 109 -8.43 -1.15 14.55
N ASN A 110 -8.22 -0.45 13.44
CA ASN A 110 -6.87 -0.25 12.88
C ASN A 110 -5.93 0.49 13.86
N LYS A 111 -6.46 1.30 14.77
CA LYS A 111 -5.69 2.03 15.79
C LYS A 111 -5.80 1.42 17.19
N ASN A 112 -6.22 0.15 17.28
CA ASN A 112 -6.42 -0.57 18.54
C ASN A 112 -5.58 -1.86 18.63
N ILE A 113 -4.43 -1.90 17.97
CA ILE A 113 -3.48 -3.00 18.00
C ILE A 113 -2.68 -2.91 19.29
N LEU A 114 -2.47 -4.06 19.97
CA LEU A 114 -1.71 -4.16 21.22
C LEU A 114 -0.30 -4.74 20.95
N LYS A 115 0.69 -4.33 21.73
CA LYS A 115 2.07 -4.85 21.61
C LYS A 115 2.16 -6.37 21.74
N ALA A 116 1.35 -6.97 22.62
CA ALA A 116 1.30 -8.42 22.76
C ALA A 116 0.76 -9.12 21.50
N GLU A 117 -0.17 -8.48 20.78
CA GLU A 117 -0.67 -8.98 19.50
C GLU A 117 0.43 -8.90 18.44
N VAL A 118 1.21 -7.81 18.42
CA VAL A 118 2.38 -7.66 17.53
C VAL A 118 3.40 -8.78 17.76
N ASP A 119 3.76 -9.05 19.02
CA ASP A 119 4.71 -10.11 19.37
C ASP A 119 4.20 -11.50 18.94
N SER A 120 2.91 -11.77 19.14
CA SER A 120 2.26 -13.01 18.71
C SER A 120 2.31 -13.18 17.18
N VAL A 121 1.98 -12.14 16.44
CA VAL A 121 2.02 -12.15 14.95
C VAL A 121 3.44 -12.36 14.46
N LEU A 122 4.40 -11.55 14.93
CA LEU A 122 5.79 -11.63 14.47
C LEU A 122 6.48 -12.94 14.88
N SER A 123 5.96 -13.67 15.87
CA SER A 123 6.52 -15.00 16.24
C SER A 123 6.42 -16.05 15.12
N ASN A 124 5.54 -15.84 14.11
CA ASN A 124 5.34 -16.71 12.97
C ASN A 124 6.31 -16.45 11.80
N PHE A 125 7.20 -15.46 11.94
CA PHE A 125 8.13 -15.02 10.87
C PHE A 125 9.57 -15.08 11.35
N ASP A 126 10.47 -15.33 10.42
CA ASP A 126 11.89 -15.53 10.63
C ASP A 126 12.74 -14.51 9.89
N ALA A 127 14.04 -14.48 10.18
CA ALA A 127 15.01 -13.65 9.48
C ALA A 127 14.97 -13.93 7.96
N GLY A 128 14.92 -12.86 7.18
CA GLY A 128 14.82 -12.90 5.71
C GLY A 128 13.40 -12.87 5.17
N ASP A 129 12.37 -13.12 5.98
CA ASP A 129 10.98 -12.84 5.59
C ASP A 129 10.75 -11.33 5.40
N TRP A 130 9.60 -10.96 4.85
CA TRP A 130 9.25 -9.56 4.59
C TRP A 130 8.04 -9.13 5.40
N LEU A 131 8.13 -7.92 5.94
CA LEU A 131 7.04 -7.16 6.55
C LEU A 131 6.71 -5.97 5.66
N VAL A 132 5.44 -5.82 5.29
CA VAL A 132 4.91 -4.67 4.54
C VAL A 132 3.95 -3.92 5.46
N ILE A 133 4.22 -2.64 5.68
CA ILE A 133 3.43 -1.78 6.59
C ILE A 133 3.15 -0.42 5.95
N GLN A 134 2.07 0.23 6.41
CA GLN A 134 1.63 1.56 6.00
C GLN A 134 1.33 2.41 7.24
N ASN A 135 1.11 3.72 7.07
CA ASN A 135 0.84 4.62 8.20
C ASN A 135 -0.66 4.69 8.57
N GLU A 136 -1.38 3.58 8.48
CA GLU A 136 -2.81 3.54 8.83
C GLU A 136 -3.12 2.77 10.13
N ILE A 137 -2.11 2.14 10.76
CA ILE A 137 -2.26 1.42 12.03
C ILE A 137 -1.47 2.09 13.15
N ASN A 138 -1.73 1.71 14.42
CA ASN A 138 -0.90 2.12 15.55
C ASN A 138 0.28 1.16 15.76
N GLU A 139 1.09 1.42 16.79
CA GLU A 139 2.26 0.62 17.21
C GLU A 139 3.36 0.48 16.13
N LEU A 140 3.40 1.34 15.10
CA LEU A 140 4.38 1.25 14.01
C LEU A 140 5.82 1.26 14.49
N GLU A 141 6.16 2.12 15.46
CA GLU A 141 7.51 2.16 16.06
C GLU A 141 7.86 0.80 16.68
N TYR A 142 6.94 0.21 17.44
CA TYR A 142 7.13 -1.09 18.07
C TYR A 142 7.27 -2.20 17.02
N ILE A 143 6.39 -2.21 16.02
CA ILE A 143 6.42 -3.19 14.91
C ILE A 143 7.76 -3.14 14.18
N ILE A 144 8.24 -1.93 13.80
CA ILE A 144 9.52 -1.75 13.08
C ILE A 144 10.68 -2.26 13.94
N ASN A 145 10.72 -1.89 15.23
CA ASN A 145 11.78 -2.31 16.12
C ASN A 145 11.81 -3.84 16.26
N ARG A 146 10.67 -4.48 16.54
CA ARG A 146 10.58 -5.92 16.74
C ARG A 146 10.90 -6.72 15.45
N ALA A 147 10.44 -6.24 14.28
CA ALA A 147 10.76 -6.87 13.01
C ALA A 147 12.27 -6.78 12.69
N SER A 148 12.86 -5.60 12.91
CA SER A 148 14.30 -5.39 12.72
C SER A 148 15.15 -6.27 13.64
N GLU A 149 14.79 -6.41 14.92
CA GLU A 149 15.47 -7.30 15.88
C GLU A 149 15.45 -8.76 15.44
N LYS A 150 14.40 -9.18 14.75
CA LYS A 150 14.26 -10.54 14.19
C LYS A 150 14.96 -10.72 12.83
N GLY A 151 15.52 -9.66 12.23
CA GLY A 151 16.13 -9.72 10.91
C GLY A 151 15.11 -9.85 9.77
N ILE A 152 13.86 -9.45 10.00
CA ILE A 152 12.80 -9.38 8.99
C ILE A 152 13.04 -8.13 8.13
N ASN A 153 12.97 -8.27 6.80
CA ASN A 153 13.06 -7.13 5.89
C ASN A 153 11.79 -6.29 5.97
N ILE A 154 11.92 -4.97 6.03
CA ILE A 154 10.80 -4.06 6.23
C ILE A 154 10.59 -3.22 4.97
N CYS A 155 9.42 -3.33 4.33
CA CYS A 155 8.91 -2.43 3.32
C CYS A 155 7.90 -1.49 3.97
N PHE A 156 8.20 -0.19 4.00
CA PHE A 156 7.34 0.81 4.60
C PHE A 156 6.87 1.84 3.57
N ASN A 157 5.55 1.97 3.47
CA ASN A 157 4.88 3.05 2.74
C ASN A 157 4.28 4.03 3.76
N PRO A 158 4.81 5.25 3.92
CA PRO A 158 4.39 6.20 4.95
C PRO A 158 3.03 6.86 4.68
N ALA A 159 2.25 6.33 3.77
CA ALA A 159 0.92 6.83 3.42
C ALA A 159 -0.17 6.39 4.41
N PRO A 160 -1.07 7.31 4.83
CA PRO A 160 -1.02 8.75 4.61
C PRO A 160 0.10 9.40 5.44
N MET A 161 0.79 10.38 4.84
CA MET A 161 1.88 11.08 5.50
C MET A 161 1.36 12.02 6.59
N ASP A 162 1.94 11.94 7.79
CA ASP A 162 1.68 12.83 8.91
C ASP A 162 2.96 13.05 9.75
N GLU A 163 2.86 13.91 10.78
CA GLU A 163 4.00 14.24 11.64
C GLU A 163 4.54 13.05 12.45
N ALA A 164 3.73 12.02 12.71
CA ALA A 164 4.17 10.86 13.48
C ALA A 164 5.22 10.04 12.72
N VAL A 165 5.20 10.05 11.39
CA VAL A 165 6.17 9.35 10.55
C VAL A 165 7.61 9.80 10.83
N PHE A 166 7.83 11.09 11.12
CA PHE A 166 9.17 11.62 11.43
C PHE A 166 9.78 11.06 12.72
N LYS A 167 8.98 10.46 13.59
CA LYS A 167 9.41 9.86 14.86
C LYS A 167 9.71 8.36 14.74
N LEU A 168 9.38 7.75 13.59
CA LEU A 168 9.60 6.32 13.37
C LEU A 168 11.09 6.03 13.10
N PRO A 169 11.59 4.85 13.49
CA PRO A 169 12.98 4.43 13.26
C PRO A 169 13.19 3.99 11.81
N LEU A 170 13.12 4.96 10.87
CA LEU A 170 13.20 4.70 9.42
C LEU A 170 14.57 4.18 8.98
N ASP A 171 15.61 4.36 9.77
CA ASP A 171 16.97 3.79 9.56
C ASP A 171 16.98 2.24 9.65
N LYS A 172 15.91 1.62 10.18
CA LYS A 172 15.70 0.17 10.24
C LYS A 172 14.88 -0.39 9.07
N VAL A 173 14.33 0.50 8.23
CA VAL A 173 13.54 0.12 7.06
C VAL A 173 14.46 -0.36 5.94
N THR A 174 14.12 -1.48 5.31
CA THR A 174 14.88 -2.03 4.17
C THR A 174 14.52 -1.34 2.86
N LEU A 175 13.22 -1.11 2.64
CA LEU A 175 12.66 -0.46 1.46
C LEU A 175 11.65 0.60 1.89
N LEU A 176 11.97 1.87 1.66
CA LEU A 176 11.04 2.99 1.85
C LEU A 176 10.35 3.27 0.52
N VAL A 177 9.02 3.28 0.53
CA VAL A 177 8.20 3.53 -0.67
C VAL A 177 7.42 4.81 -0.49
N VAL A 178 7.64 5.79 -1.35
CA VAL A 178 6.99 7.11 -1.30
C VAL A 178 6.48 7.52 -2.69
N ASN A 179 5.47 8.37 -2.73
CA ASN A 179 5.18 9.16 -3.91
C ASN A 179 5.94 10.51 -3.84
N GLU A 180 5.82 11.35 -4.87
CA GLU A 180 6.48 12.66 -4.92
C GLU A 180 6.10 13.56 -3.74
N ILE A 181 4.85 13.53 -3.29
CA ILE A 181 4.34 14.38 -2.18
C ILE A 181 4.89 13.88 -0.84
N GLU A 182 4.82 12.59 -0.60
CA GLU A 182 5.35 11.94 0.60
C GLU A 182 6.88 12.08 0.67
N GLY A 183 7.54 11.92 -0.48
CA GLY A 183 8.99 12.09 -0.62
C GLY A 183 9.42 13.52 -0.29
N ALA A 184 8.76 14.53 -0.84
CA ALA A 184 9.01 15.94 -0.56
C ALA A 184 8.83 16.27 0.92
N ALA A 185 7.74 15.78 1.53
CA ALA A 185 7.46 15.96 2.95
C ALA A 185 8.56 15.32 3.82
N LEU A 186 8.98 14.08 3.55
CA LEU A 186 10.05 13.40 4.29
C LEU A 186 11.43 14.03 4.07
N ALA A 187 11.72 14.51 2.87
CA ALA A 187 12.95 15.21 2.54
C ALA A 187 13.00 16.63 3.11
N LEU A 188 11.84 17.19 3.46
CA LEU A 188 11.68 18.61 3.87
C LEU A 188 12.20 19.59 2.79
N THR A 189 11.90 19.30 1.52
CA THR A 189 12.25 20.13 0.36
C THR A 189 11.10 20.15 -0.66
N ASP A 190 10.94 21.30 -1.33
CA ASP A 190 10.02 21.49 -2.46
C ASP A 190 10.76 21.38 -3.81
N GLY A 191 11.96 20.79 -3.83
CA GLY A 191 12.77 20.59 -5.01
C GLY A 191 12.16 19.62 -6.03
N ASP A 192 12.87 19.41 -7.13
CA ASP A 192 12.47 18.38 -8.08
C ASP A 192 12.67 16.96 -7.50
N PHE A 193 12.15 15.95 -8.21
CA PHE A 193 12.18 14.58 -7.71
C PHE A 193 13.60 13.98 -7.62
N GLU A 194 14.58 14.51 -8.35
CA GLU A 194 16.00 14.11 -8.20
C GLU A 194 16.58 14.66 -6.91
N GLU A 195 16.31 15.93 -6.59
CA GLU A 195 16.72 16.56 -5.34
C GLU A 195 16.06 15.88 -4.14
N ILE A 196 14.74 15.59 -4.22
CA ILE A 196 14.00 14.87 -3.19
C ILE A 196 14.65 13.51 -2.94
N LEU A 197 14.88 12.71 -4.00
CA LEU A 197 15.48 11.38 -3.88
C LEU A 197 16.88 11.46 -3.28
N ASN A 198 17.74 12.38 -3.75
CA ASN A 198 19.08 12.55 -3.24
C ASN A 198 19.09 12.91 -1.75
N THR A 199 18.17 13.77 -1.31
CA THR A 199 18.01 14.16 0.09
C THR A 199 17.59 12.95 0.94
N LEU A 200 16.63 12.14 0.45
CA LEU A 200 16.19 10.92 1.14
C LEU A 200 17.34 9.89 1.23
N CYS A 201 18.14 9.71 0.18
CA CYS A 201 19.30 8.82 0.18
C CYS A 201 20.37 9.25 1.22
N GLN A 202 20.59 10.54 1.38
CA GLN A 202 21.50 11.07 2.40
C GLN A 202 20.94 10.90 3.81
N LYS A 203 19.62 11.14 3.99
CA LYS A 203 18.95 11.05 5.28
C LYS A 203 18.81 9.61 5.77
N TYR A 204 18.58 8.67 4.85
CA TYR A 204 18.34 7.25 5.13
C TYR A 204 19.31 6.35 4.34
N PRO A 205 20.62 6.42 4.58
CA PRO A 205 21.65 5.78 3.73
C PRO A 205 21.61 4.26 3.73
N LYS A 206 20.92 3.64 4.66
CA LYS A 206 20.73 2.18 4.72
C LYS A 206 19.47 1.70 4.01
N CYS A 207 18.55 2.62 3.67
CA CYS A 207 17.30 2.28 3.00
C CYS A 207 17.50 2.22 1.49
N LYS A 208 16.88 1.23 0.86
CA LYS A 208 16.51 1.34 -0.55
C LYS A 208 15.29 2.24 -0.65
N ILE A 209 15.20 3.03 -1.70
CA ILE A 209 14.09 4.01 -1.85
C ILE A 209 13.42 3.79 -3.19
N LEU A 210 12.11 3.56 -3.14
CA LEU A 210 11.24 3.50 -4.31
C LEU A 210 10.36 4.75 -4.31
N MET A 211 10.45 5.58 -5.34
CA MET A 211 9.65 6.78 -5.49
C MET A 211 8.79 6.70 -6.74
N THR A 212 7.47 6.75 -6.57
CA THR A 212 6.51 6.82 -7.68
C THR A 212 6.22 8.27 -8.05
N LEU A 213 6.12 8.56 -9.35
CA LEU A 213 6.02 9.90 -9.92
C LEU A 213 4.77 10.06 -10.81
N GLY A 214 3.71 9.33 -10.50
CA GLY A 214 2.48 9.34 -11.29
C GLY A 214 2.74 9.00 -12.76
N ASP A 215 2.35 9.88 -13.66
CA ASP A 215 2.49 9.74 -15.10
C ASP A 215 3.94 9.87 -15.60
N LYS A 216 4.86 10.36 -14.76
CA LYS A 216 6.30 10.45 -15.06
C LYS A 216 7.04 9.13 -14.80
N GLY A 217 6.39 8.14 -14.20
CA GLY A 217 6.98 6.82 -13.94
C GLY A 217 7.46 6.64 -12.51
N SER A 218 8.68 6.14 -12.33
CA SER A 218 9.21 5.81 -11.01
C SER A 218 10.74 5.81 -10.96
N LEU A 219 11.29 6.09 -9.78
CA LEU A 219 12.72 6.02 -9.46
C LEU A 219 12.94 4.96 -8.38
N TYR A 220 14.02 4.24 -8.50
CA TYR A 220 14.45 3.29 -7.48
C TYR A 220 15.94 3.46 -7.18
N TYR A 221 16.27 3.68 -5.90
CA TYR A 221 17.63 3.66 -5.37
C TYR A 221 17.87 2.32 -4.66
N ASP A 222 18.85 1.53 -5.13
CA ASP A 222 19.14 0.18 -4.61
C ASP A 222 20.14 0.17 -3.45
N GLY A 223 20.59 1.35 -2.99
CA GLY A 223 21.67 1.55 -2.02
C GLY A 223 22.98 2.00 -2.68
N SER A 224 23.08 1.98 -4.00
CA SER A 224 24.28 2.39 -4.75
C SER A 224 23.98 3.19 -6.02
N LYS A 225 22.91 2.82 -6.74
CA LYS A 225 22.52 3.41 -8.03
C LYS A 225 21.05 3.77 -8.05
N VAL A 226 20.73 4.77 -8.86
CA VAL A 226 19.35 5.16 -9.17
C VAL A 226 18.97 4.58 -10.53
N TYR A 227 17.79 3.98 -10.58
CA TYR A 227 17.16 3.46 -11.80
C TYR A 227 15.86 4.21 -12.04
N HIS A 228 15.54 4.43 -13.30
CA HIS A 228 14.30 5.10 -13.73
C HIS A 228 13.55 4.22 -14.71
N HIS A 229 12.22 4.20 -14.59
CA HIS A 229 11.33 3.61 -15.57
C HIS A 229 10.13 4.54 -15.80
N SER A 230 9.83 4.84 -17.06
CA SER A 230 8.65 5.63 -17.45
C SER A 230 7.37 4.80 -17.26
N CYS A 231 6.22 5.44 -17.03
CA CYS A 231 4.96 4.73 -16.97
C CYS A 231 4.53 4.21 -18.34
N PHE A 232 3.72 3.15 -18.37
CA PHE A 232 2.99 2.74 -19.56
C PHE A 232 1.79 3.68 -19.75
N LYS A 233 1.61 4.19 -20.99
CA LYS A 233 0.48 5.06 -21.33
C LYS A 233 -0.77 4.22 -21.57
N VAL A 234 -1.79 4.46 -20.78
CA VAL A 234 -3.10 3.80 -20.86
C VAL A 234 -4.21 4.81 -20.57
N ASP A 235 -5.43 4.52 -20.97
CA ASP A 235 -6.59 5.30 -20.57
C ASP A 235 -6.93 5.02 -19.12
N SER A 236 -6.77 6.02 -18.26
CA SER A 236 -7.04 5.89 -16.83
C SER A 236 -8.54 5.98 -16.56
N VAL A 237 -9.07 4.96 -15.87
CA VAL A 237 -10.47 4.86 -15.45
C VAL A 237 -10.61 5.15 -13.95
N ASP A 238 -9.69 4.62 -13.14
CA ASP A 238 -9.69 4.76 -11.68
C ASP A 238 -8.26 4.56 -11.16
N THR A 239 -7.73 5.56 -10.46
CA THR A 239 -6.36 5.52 -9.93
C THR A 239 -6.27 4.90 -8.54
N THR A 240 -7.39 4.45 -7.98
CA THR A 240 -7.43 3.80 -6.66
C THR A 240 -6.54 2.55 -6.66
N ALA A 241 -5.76 2.39 -5.61
CA ALA A 241 -4.80 1.28 -5.42
C ALA A 241 -3.70 1.14 -6.51
N ALA A 242 -3.47 2.15 -7.36
CA ALA A 242 -2.37 2.13 -8.33
C ALA A 242 -1.00 1.98 -7.64
N GLY A 243 -0.76 2.77 -6.59
CA GLY A 243 0.46 2.69 -5.77
C GLY A 243 0.58 1.36 -5.02
N ASP A 244 -0.52 0.86 -4.45
CA ASP A 244 -0.55 -0.43 -3.75
C ASP A 244 -0.22 -1.58 -4.71
N THR A 245 -0.75 -1.53 -5.93
CA THR A 245 -0.44 -2.48 -7.01
C THR A 245 1.04 -2.41 -7.40
N PHE A 246 1.56 -1.19 -7.58
CA PHE A 246 2.98 -0.97 -7.89
C PHE A 246 3.89 -1.61 -6.85
N ILE A 247 3.62 -1.37 -5.55
CA ILE A 247 4.38 -1.92 -4.43
C ILE A 247 4.36 -3.46 -4.47
N GLY A 248 3.20 -4.07 -4.67
CA GLY A 248 3.05 -5.52 -4.71
C GLY A 248 3.92 -6.19 -5.77
N TYR A 249 3.87 -5.67 -7.00
CA TYR A 249 4.63 -6.22 -8.12
C TYR A 249 6.12 -5.87 -8.07
N PHE A 250 6.47 -4.67 -7.60
CA PHE A 250 7.87 -4.31 -7.37
C PHE A 250 8.52 -5.22 -6.33
N LEU A 251 7.86 -5.40 -5.18
CA LEU A 251 8.38 -6.23 -4.11
C LEU A 251 8.49 -7.71 -4.54
N LYS A 252 7.54 -8.21 -5.33
CA LYS A 252 7.63 -9.57 -5.93
C LYS A 252 8.93 -9.75 -6.69
N LYS A 253 9.25 -8.83 -7.61
CA LYS A 253 10.45 -8.93 -8.44
C LYS A 253 11.73 -8.69 -7.64
N LEU A 254 11.70 -7.81 -6.65
CA LEU A 254 12.82 -7.58 -5.75
C LEU A 254 13.14 -8.85 -4.91
N ILE A 255 12.11 -9.56 -4.44
CA ILE A 255 12.23 -10.83 -3.70
C ILE A 255 12.80 -11.93 -4.60
N GLU A 256 12.42 -11.99 -5.86
CA GLU A 256 12.94 -12.91 -6.86
C GLU A 256 14.37 -12.58 -7.29
N LYS A 257 14.94 -11.47 -6.81
CA LYS A 257 16.28 -10.97 -7.16
C LYS A 257 16.44 -10.67 -8.66
N GLU A 258 15.34 -10.29 -9.31
CA GLU A 258 15.37 -9.71 -10.64
C GLU A 258 16.14 -8.38 -10.64
N ASP A 259 16.60 -7.96 -11.81
CA ASP A 259 17.23 -6.64 -11.91
C ASP A 259 16.25 -5.49 -11.65
N ALA A 260 16.79 -4.36 -11.24
CA ALA A 260 15.99 -3.19 -10.82
C ALA A 260 15.07 -2.68 -11.94
N ILE A 261 15.52 -2.71 -13.19
CA ILE A 261 14.72 -2.24 -14.34
C ILE A 261 13.58 -3.20 -14.60
N ALA A 262 13.81 -4.52 -14.53
CA ALA A 262 12.75 -5.52 -14.65
C ALA A 262 11.70 -5.32 -13.54
N ALA A 263 12.14 -5.09 -12.28
CA ALA A 263 11.23 -4.85 -11.17
C ALA A 263 10.36 -3.62 -11.38
N LEU A 264 10.93 -2.49 -11.80
CA LEU A 264 10.21 -1.26 -12.13
C LEU A 264 9.25 -1.45 -13.31
N LYS A 265 9.69 -2.16 -14.37
CA LYS A 265 8.89 -2.45 -15.57
C LYS A 265 7.63 -3.26 -15.21
N TRP A 266 7.77 -4.33 -14.44
CA TRP A 266 6.67 -5.18 -13.99
C TRP A 266 5.68 -4.41 -13.11
N ALA A 267 6.19 -3.64 -12.15
CA ALA A 267 5.36 -2.80 -11.28
C ALA A 267 4.59 -1.73 -12.06
N SER A 268 5.26 -1.08 -13.03
CA SER A 268 4.63 -0.09 -13.90
C SER A 268 3.54 -0.70 -14.78
N ALA A 269 3.78 -1.90 -15.35
CA ALA A 269 2.80 -2.61 -16.15
C ALA A 269 1.57 -3.02 -15.33
N ALA A 270 1.79 -3.56 -14.12
CA ALA A 270 0.69 -3.93 -13.22
C ALA A 270 -0.16 -2.70 -12.82
N SER A 271 0.50 -1.59 -12.48
CA SER A 271 -0.19 -0.34 -12.15
C SER A 271 -0.97 0.21 -13.35
N ALA A 272 -0.42 0.14 -14.57
CA ALA A 272 -1.11 0.56 -15.80
C ALA A 272 -2.38 -0.26 -16.05
N ILE A 273 -2.33 -1.58 -15.85
CA ILE A 273 -3.53 -2.43 -15.92
C ILE A 273 -4.55 -2.05 -14.83
N ALA A 274 -4.08 -1.85 -13.60
CA ALA A 274 -4.96 -1.50 -12.48
C ALA A 274 -5.72 -0.19 -12.75
N VAL A 275 -5.03 0.88 -13.17
CA VAL A 275 -5.69 2.18 -13.43
C VAL A 275 -6.64 2.16 -14.61
N SER A 276 -6.57 1.18 -15.49
CA SER A 276 -7.53 0.99 -16.60
C SER A 276 -8.84 0.32 -16.18
N ARG A 277 -8.98 -0.05 -14.90
CA ARG A 277 -10.12 -0.78 -14.32
C ARG A 277 -10.72 0.00 -13.15
N LYS A 278 -11.98 -0.25 -12.83
CA LYS A 278 -12.64 0.33 -11.65
C LYS A 278 -12.34 -0.49 -10.39
N GLY A 279 -12.25 0.20 -9.26
CA GLY A 279 -12.14 -0.39 -7.93
C GLY A 279 -10.71 -0.52 -7.42
N ALA A 280 -10.56 -0.84 -6.14
CA ALA A 280 -9.27 -0.97 -5.46
C ALA A 280 -8.67 -2.38 -5.68
N MET A 281 -8.89 -3.32 -4.75
CA MET A 281 -8.34 -4.69 -4.84
C MET A 281 -8.79 -5.46 -6.10
N ASP A 282 -9.98 -5.16 -6.63
CA ASP A 282 -10.51 -5.83 -7.82
C ASP A 282 -9.79 -5.42 -9.11
N SER A 283 -9.28 -4.19 -9.18
CA SER A 283 -8.56 -3.67 -10.34
C SER A 283 -7.16 -4.29 -10.48
N VAL A 284 -6.57 -4.74 -9.38
CA VAL A 284 -5.23 -5.35 -9.36
C VAL A 284 -5.19 -6.56 -10.30
N PRO A 285 -4.31 -6.59 -11.31
CA PRO A 285 -4.18 -7.73 -12.21
C PRO A 285 -3.60 -8.96 -11.50
N TYR A 286 -3.79 -10.15 -12.07
CA TYR A 286 -3.04 -11.34 -11.72
C TYR A 286 -1.70 -11.38 -12.49
N TYR A 287 -0.75 -12.15 -11.97
CA TYR A 287 0.61 -12.26 -12.51
C TYR A 287 0.64 -12.54 -14.02
N ASP A 288 -0.19 -13.48 -14.50
CA ASP A 288 -0.25 -13.86 -15.91
C ASP A 288 -0.80 -12.74 -16.81
N GLU A 289 -1.65 -11.87 -16.30
CA GLU A 289 -2.16 -10.71 -17.03
C GLU A 289 -1.02 -9.70 -17.27
N VAL A 290 -0.20 -9.45 -16.24
CA VAL A 290 0.96 -8.55 -16.36
C VAL A 290 2.00 -9.12 -17.32
N ARG A 291 2.27 -10.44 -17.22
CA ARG A 291 3.17 -11.14 -18.14
C ARG A 291 2.69 -11.02 -19.58
N SER A 292 1.41 -11.22 -19.83
CA SER A 292 0.81 -11.08 -21.15
C SER A 292 0.89 -9.64 -21.68
N PHE A 293 0.64 -8.65 -20.81
CA PHE A 293 0.76 -7.23 -21.16
C PHE A 293 2.19 -6.86 -21.59
N LEU A 294 3.19 -7.47 -20.97
CA LEU A 294 4.60 -7.26 -21.29
C LEU A 294 5.07 -8.06 -22.53
N GLY A 295 4.23 -8.94 -23.09
CA GLY A 295 4.60 -9.80 -24.23
C GLY A 295 5.60 -10.89 -23.88
N GLU A 296 5.73 -11.27 -22.59
CA GLU A 296 6.64 -12.31 -22.13
C GLU A 296 5.96 -13.68 -22.29
N SER A 297 6.59 -14.57 -23.08
CA SER A 297 6.10 -15.95 -23.32
C SER A 297 6.12 -16.79 -22.03
N ILE A 298 5.25 -17.82 -22.00
CA ILE A 298 5.17 -18.80 -20.91
C ILE A 298 6.41 -19.69 -20.92
#